data_c29d403d70699e7ea8b0ae5ceb5df100
#
_entry.id   c29d403d70699e7ea8b0ae5ceb5df100
#
_cell.length_a   1.000
_cell.length_b   1.000
_cell.length_c   1.000
_cell.angle_alpha   90.00
_cell.angle_beta   90.00
_cell.angle_gamma   90.00
#
_symmetry.space_group_name_H-M   'P 1'
#
loop_
_entity.id
_entity.type
_entity.pdbx_description
1 polymer ?
#
loop_
_entity_poly.entity_id
_entity_poly.type
_entity_poly.pdbx_seq_one_letter_code
_entity_poly.pdbx_strand_id
1 'polypeptide(L)'
;GGPVRIEPEEIALSAARNATPGTGRAFHRTVAGCMDLGGQRVQTWERIHEVDSLPLLALFWGERDRILPVGHAYAAQKRIGGAKLYTYPLAGHFVHLEASEPFADDVLGFLGSPDPEPPYLIDPELLSRWRAARNPR
;
A
#
# COMPACT_ATOMS: atom_id res chain seq x y z
N GLY A 1 -5.94 17.27 15.12
CA GLY A 1 -5.30 16.10 15.66
C GLY A 1 -3.91 16.45 16.15
N GLY A 2 -3.62 16.16 17.41
CA GLY A 2 -2.27 16.26 17.94
C GLY A 2 -1.38 15.15 17.36
N PRO A 3 -0.07 15.21 17.58
CA PRO A 3 0.83 14.13 17.19
C PRO A 3 0.39 12.83 17.87
N VAL A 4 0.35 11.74 17.11
CA VAL A 4 0.10 10.40 17.67
C VAL A 4 1.10 10.18 18.79
N ARG A 5 0.59 10.05 20.01
CA ARG A 5 1.43 9.62 21.13
C ARG A 5 1.52 8.10 21.06
N ILE A 6 2.67 7.63 20.62
CA ILE A 6 2.98 6.20 20.76
C ILE A 6 3.18 5.96 22.27
N GLU A 7 2.39 5.06 22.82
CA GLU A 7 2.49 4.75 24.25
C GLU A 7 3.85 4.16 24.58
N PRO A 8 4.45 4.49 25.76
CA PRO A 8 5.76 3.98 26.15
C PRO A 8 5.87 2.45 26.12
N GLU A 9 4.76 1.77 26.38
CA GLU A 9 4.66 0.30 26.31
C GLU A 9 4.83 -0.23 24.88
N GLU A 10 4.26 0.44 23.88
CA GLU A 10 4.43 0.09 22.47
C GLU A 10 5.87 0.31 22.01
N ILE A 11 6.51 1.38 22.48
CA ILE A 11 7.94 1.64 22.21
C ILE A 11 8.79 0.53 22.82
N ALA A 12 8.54 0.16 24.09
CA ALA A 12 9.27 -0.90 24.76
C ALA A 12 9.08 -2.26 24.08
N LEU A 13 7.85 -2.58 23.68
CA LEU A 13 7.53 -3.82 22.96
C LEU A 13 8.22 -3.87 21.58
N SER A 14 8.20 -2.77 20.86
CA SER A 14 8.88 -2.64 19.57
C SER A 14 10.39 -2.80 19.72
N ALA A 15 10.97 -2.15 20.72
CA ALA A 15 12.40 -2.28 21.03
C ALA A 15 12.78 -3.73 21.40
N ALA A 16 11.96 -4.40 22.23
CA ALA A 16 12.18 -5.80 22.59
C ALA A 16 12.11 -6.74 21.38
N ARG A 17 11.15 -6.54 20.48
CA ARG A 17 11.03 -7.30 19.22
C ARG A 17 12.24 -7.06 18.32
N ASN A 18 12.71 -5.83 18.20
CA ASN A 18 13.87 -5.49 17.38
C ASN A 18 15.20 -6.02 17.97
N ALA A 19 15.25 -6.24 19.28
CA ALA A 19 16.39 -6.85 19.96
C ALA A 19 16.47 -8.38 19.81
N THR A 20 15.45 -9.02 19.22
CA THR A 20 15.44 -10.47 19.00
C THR A 20 16.61 -10.86 18.08
N PRO A 21 17.41 -11.89 18.44
CA PRO A 21 18.53 -12.34 17.62
C PRO A 21 18.09 -12.68 16.19
N GLY A 22 18.75 -12.09 15.22
CA GLY A 22 18.47 -12.31 13.80
C GLY A 22 17.53 -11.27 13.15
N THR A 23 16.82 -10.44 13.92
CA THR A 23 15.92 -9.40 13.38
C THR A 23 16.64 -8.46 12.42
N GLY A 24 17.80 -7.93 12.80
CA GLY A 24 18.59 -7.05 11.92
C GLY A 24 19.01 -7.73 10.62
N ARG A 25 19.37 -9.02 10.69
CA ARG A 25 19.73 -9.81 9.49
C ARG A 25 18.52 -10.06 8.60
N ALA A 26 17.38 -10.37 9.20
CA ALA A 26 16.12 -10.55 8.46
C ALA A 26 15.71 -9.26 7.76
N PHE A 27 15.71 -8.13 8.47
CA PHE A 27 15.43 -6.81 7.91
C PHE A 27 16.38 -6.47 6.75
N HIS A 28 17.70 -6.64 6.96
CA HIS A 28 18.69 -6.41 5.90
C HIS A 28 18.41 -7.26 4.65
N ARG A 29 18.12 -8.55 4.82
CA ARG A 29 17.80 -9.44 3.69
C ARG A 29 16.53 -9.01 2.96
N THR A 30 15.51 -8.58 3.69
CA THR A 30 14.27 -8.08 3.11
C THR A 30 14.56 -6.83 2.27
N VAL A 31 15.24 -5.84 2.85
CA VAL A 31 15.58 -4.61 2.11
C VAL A 31 16.43 -4.91 0.89
N ALA A 32 17.51 -5.68 1.04
CA ALA A 32 18.39 -6.06 -0.07
C ALA A 32 17.70 -6.91 -1.13
N GLY A 33 16.65 -7.66 -0.76
CA GLY A 33 15.83 -8.42 -1.70
C GLY A 33 14.84 -7.57 -2.49
N CYS A 34 14.36 -6.48 -1.89
CA CYS A 34 13.30 -5.64 -2.45
C CYS A 34 13.80 -4.36 -3.11
N MET A 35 15.01 -3.89 -2.78
CA MET A 35 15.54 -2.60 -3.22
C MET A 35 16.98 -2.71 -3.70
N ASP A 36 17.35 -1.85 -4.65
CA ASP A 36 18.73 -1.61 -5.10
C ASP A 36 18.94 -0.11 -5.38
N LEU A 37 20.08 0.24 -5.99
CA LEU A 37 20.38 1.63 -6.35
C LEU A 37 19.43 2.23 -7.39
N GLY A 38 18.71 1.41 -8.14
CA GLY A 38 17.67 1.81 -9.09
C GLY A 38 16.30 1.96 -8.45
N GLY A 39 16.13 1.60 -7.18
CA GLY A 39 14.87 1.67 -6.43
C GLY A 39 14.29 0.30 -6.09
N GLN A 40 12.97 0.18 -6.16
CA GLN A 40 12.26 -1.06 -5.84
C GLN A 40 12.41 -2.08 -6.98
N ARG A 41 12.95 -3.26 -6.66
CA ARG A 41 13.25 -4.33 -7.63
C ARG A 41 12.01 -5.06 -8.16
N VAL A 42 10.97 -5.16 -7.35
CA VAL A 42 9.72 -5.83 -7.71
C VAL A 42 8.58 -4.84 -7.50
N GLN A 43 7.85 -4.56 -8.56
CA GLN A 43 6.68 -3.69 -8.50
C GLN A 43 5.43 -4.55 -8.75
N THR A 44 4.46 -4.47 -7.85
CA THR A 44 3.24 -5.29 -7.90
C THR A 44 2.47 -5.08 -9.21
N TRP A 45 2.42 -3.85 -9.73
CA TRP A 45 1.74 -3.56 -10.99
C TRP A 45 2.42 -4.15 -12.23
N GLU A 46 3.71 -4.50 -12.16
CA GLU A 46 4.38 -5.20 -13.26
C GLU A 46 3.92 -6.64 -13.39
N ARG A 47 3.36 -7.20 -12.30
CA ARG A 47 2.91 -8.58 -12.22
C ARG A 47 1.40 -8.74 -12.06
N ILE A 48 0.66 -7.63 -11.99
CA ILE A 48 -0.79 -7.66 -11.75
C ILE A 48 -1.56 -8.41 -12.86
N HIS A 49 -0.99 -8.47 -14.06
CA HIS A 49 -1.51 -9.22 -15.20
C HIS A 49 -1.38 -10.75 -15.06
N GLU A 50 -0.61 -11.22 -14.07
CA GLU A 50 -0.46 -12.66 -13.77
C GLU A 50 -1.68 -13.20 -13.00
N VAL A 51 -2.59 -12.34 -12.55
CA VAL A 51 -3.85 -12.71 -11.91
C VAL A 51 -5.00 -12.53 -12.88
N ASP A 52 -5.85 -13.55 -12.99
CA ASP A 52 -7.01 -13.56 -13.89
C ASP A 52 -8.08 -12.54 -13.44
N SER A 53 -8.21 -12.35 -12.14
CA SER A 53 -9.11 -11.37 -11.54
C SER A 53 -8.51 -10.77 -10.27
N LEU A 54 -8.69 -9.46 -10.09
CA LEU A 54 -8.32 -8.80 -8.85
C LEU A 54 -9.49 -8.81 -7.88
N PRO A 55 -9.23 -9.04 -6.57
CA PRO A 55 -10.24 -8.80 -5.55
C PRO A 55 -10.59 -7.32 -5.48
N LEU A 56 -11.66 -6.99 -4.77
CA LEU A 56 -11.94 -5.61 -4.36
C LEU A 56 -10.71 -5.02 -3.69
N LEU A 57 -10.32 -3.84 -4.14
CA LEU A 57 -9.17 -3.14 -3.60
C LEU A 57 -9.57 -1.78 -3.03
N ALA A 58 -9.16 -1.52 -1.81
CA ALA A 58 -9.23 -0.20 -1.21
C ALA A 58 -7.85 0.26 -0.79
N LEU A 59 -7.59 1.55 -1.00
CA LEU A 59 -6.39 2.24 -0.58
C LEU A 59 -6.79 3.26 0.48
N PHE A 60 -6.13 3.20 1.64
CA PHE A 60 -6.35 4.13 2.74
C PHE A 60 -5.07 4.91 2.98
N TRP A 61 -5.09 6.24 2.83
CA TRP A 61 -3.87 7.03 2.79
C TRP A 61 -3.97 8.36 3.52
N GLY A 62 -2.95 8.67 4.32
CA GLY A 62 -2.81 9.98 4.96
C GLY A 62 -2.25 11.02 3.99
N GLU A 63 -2.90 12.17 3.88
CA GLU A 63 -2.42 13.24 2.98
C GLU A 63 -1.13 13.90 3.49
N ARG A 64 -0.84 13.75 4.80
CA ARG A 64 0.39 14.24 5.43
C ARG A 64 1.48 13.17 5.56
N ASP A 65 1.33 12.03 4.86
CA ASP A 65 2.35 10.99 4.86
C ASP A 65 3.65 11.53 4.24
N ARG A 66 4.69 11.61 5.09
CA ARG A 66 6.02 12.08 4.69
C ARG A 66 6.96 10.93 4.31
N ILE A 67 6.56 9.69 4.56
CA ILE A 67 7.31 8.49 4.21
C ILE A 67 6.92 8.04 2.81
N LEU A 68 5.61 7.92 2.57
CA LEU A 68 5.05 7.58 1.28
C LEU A 68 4.05 8.66 0.85
N PRO A 69 4.46 9.66 0.07
CA PRO A 69 3.58 10.75 -0.36
C PRO A 69 2.29 10.27 -1.01
N VAL A 70 1.17 10.93 -0.70
CA VAL A 70 -0.18 10.56 -1.19
C VAL A 70 -0.29 10.46 -2.72
N GLY A 71 0.61 11.10 -3.46
CA GLY A 71 0.72 10.95 -4.91
C GLY A 71 0.88 9.50 -5.38
N HIS A 72 1.48 8.64 -4.54
CA HIS A 72 1.57 7.19 -4.84
C HIS A 72 0.20 6.52 -4.81
N ALA A 73 -0.68 6.90 -3.89
CA ALA A 73 -2.04 6.37 -3.80
C ALA A 73 -2.88 6.79 -5.02
N TYR A 74 -2.81 8.04 -5.43
CA TYR A 74 -3.48 8.51 -6.65
C TYR A 74 -2.95 7.81 -7.91
N ALA A 75 -1.63 7.61 -7.99
CA ALA A 75 -1.04 6.88 -9.11
C ALA A 75 -1.47 5.40 -9.13
N ALA A 76 -1.55 4.76 -7.97
CA ALA A 76 -2.03 3.39 -7.85
C ALA A 76 -3.51 3.27 -8.22
N GLN A 77 -4.38 4.14 -7.70
CA GLN A 77 -5.80 4.18 -8.05
C GLN A 77 -6.02 4.34 -9.56
N LYS A 78 -5.26 5.22 -10.19
CA LYS A 78 -5.36 5.44 -11.66
C LYS A 78 -4.96 4.19 -12.45
N ARG A 79 -4.00 3.40 -11.94
CA ARG A 79 -3.51 2.19 -12.62
C ARG A 79 -4.39 0.98 -12.37
N ILE A 80 -5.01 0.91 -11.20
CA ILE A 80 -5.90 -0.19 -10.81
C ILE A 80 -7.32 0.32 -10.93
N GLY A 81 -7.92 0.14 -12.10
CA GLY A 81 -9.31 0.55 -12.34
C GLY A 81 -10.24 -0.13 -11.31
N GLY A 82 -11.16 0.63 -10.72
CA GLY A 82 -12.08 0.14 -9.70
C GLY A 82 -11.55 0.15 -8.26
N ALA A 83 -10.27 0.45 -8.03
CA ALA A 83 -9.76 0.63 -6.68
C ALA A 83 -10.41 1.84 -6.00
N LYS A 84 -10.97 1.64 -4.80
CA LYS A 84 -11.47 2.74 -3.97
C LYS A 84 -10.31 3.40 -3.25
N LEU A 85 -10.29 4.73 -3.21
CA LEU A 85 -9.28 5.50 -2.48
C LEU A 85 -9.95 6.35 -1.41
N TYR A 86 -9.51 6.18 -0.17
CA TYR A 86 -9.89 6.96 0.99
C TYR A 86 -8.68 7.77 1.44
N THR A 87 -8.82 9.09 1.52
CA THR A 87 -7.74 9.96 2.00
C THR A 87 -8.11 10.66 3.29
N TYR A 88 -7.11 10.89 4.15
CA TYR A 88 -7.28 11.48 5.46
C TYR A 88 -6.42 12.74 5.56
N PRO A 89 -7.02 13.94 5.48
CA PRO A 89 -6.29 15.22 5.34
C PRO A 89 -5.33 15.54 6.48
N LEU A 90 -5.60 15.02 7.67
CA LEU A 90 -4.80 15.30 8.86
C LEU A 90 -3.87 14.14 9.28
N ALA A 91 -4.02 12.96 8.68
CA ALA A 91 -3.25 11.79 9.00
C ALA A 91 -1.94 11.72 8.21
N GLY A 92 -0.91 11.16 8.84
CA GLY A 92 0.36 10.80 8.24
C GLY A 92 0.42 9.33 7.84
N HIS A 93 1.54 8.69 8.15
CA HIS A 93 1.83 7.32 7.70
C HIS A 93 0.96 6.25 8.37
N PHE A 94 0.57 6.45 9.63
CA PHE A 94 -0.19 5.49 10.42
C PHE A 94 -1.66 5.88 10.50
N VAL A 95 -2.35 5.87 9.36
CA VAL A 95 -3.77 6.29 9.25
C VAL A 95 -4.65 5.61 10.30
N HIS A 96 -4.47 4.30 10.52
CA HIS A 96 -5.25 3.52 11.48
C HIS A 96 -5.08 3.95 12.94
N LEU A 97 -3.99 4.67 13.26
CA LEU A 97 -3.76 5.27 14.58
C LEU A 97 -4.15 6.75 14.61
N GLU A 98 -3.88 7.48 13.53
CA GLU A 98 -4.03 8.93 13.45
C GLU A 98 -5.46 9.38 13.11
N ALA A 99 -6.23 8.49 12.48
CA ALA A 99 -7.62 8.70 12.09
C ALA A 99 -8.45 7.42 12.35
N SER A 100 -8.29 6.81 13.53
CA SER A 100 -8.80 5.46 13.84
C SER A 100 -10.30 5.30 13.62
N GLU A 101 -11.13 6.25 14.08
CA GLU A 101 -12.58 6.17 13.91
C GLU A 101 -13.00 6.27 12.44
N PRO A 102 -12.66 7.33 11.68
CA PRO A 102 -13.04 7.42 10.28
C PRO A 102 -12.41 6.30 9.43
N PHE A 103 -11.19 5.85 9.77
CA PHE A 103 -10.58 4.70 9.10
C PHE A 103 -11.41 3.41 9.31
N ALA A 104 -11.85 3.15 10.54
CA ALA A 104 -12.68 1.98 10.85
C ALA A 104 -14.02 2.03 10.10
N ASP A 105 -14.66 3.19 10.08
CA ASP A 105 -15.94 3.40 9.39
C ASP A 105 -15.79 3.16 7.87
N ASP A 106 -14.72 3.68 7.25
CA ASP A 106 -14.44 3.49 5.85
C ASP A 106 -14.13 2.03 5.51
N VAL A 107 -13.38 1.32 6.38
CA VAL A 107 -13.12 -0.12 6.23
C VAL A 107 -14.41 -0.92 6.32
N LEU A 108 -15.25 -0.66 7.32
CA LEU A 108 -16.55 -1.33 7.47
C LEU A 108 -17.47 -1.03 6.29
N GLY A 109 -17.50 0.22 5.84
CA GLY A 109 -18.26 0.62 4.65
C GLY A 109 -17.78 -0.07 3.37
N PHE A 110 -16.46 -0.25 3.23
CA PHE A 110 -15.88 -0.97 2.12
C PHE A 110 -16.24 -2.47 2.15
N LEU A 111 -16.11 -3.11 3.31
CA LEU A 111 -16.43 -4.53 3.48
C LEU A 111 -17.93 -4.83 3.36
N GLY A 112 -18.79 -3.88 3.73
CA GLY A 112 -20.24 -3.99 3.58
C GLY A 112 -20.77 -3.57 2.20
N SER A 113 -19.90 -3.08 1.32
CA SER A 113 -20.31 -2.74 -0.05
C SER A 113 -20.62 -4.02 -0.84
N PRO A 114 -21.71 -4.06 -1.61
CA PRO A 114 -21.91 -5.14 -2.56
C PRO A 114 -20.70 -5.22 -3.50
N ASP A 115 -20.30 -6.44 -3.85
CA ASP A 115 -19.23 -6.64 -4.84
C ASP A 115 -19.53 -5.81 -6.08
N PRO A 116 -18.69 -4.87 -6.47
CA PRO A 116 -18.86 -4.25 -7.78
C PRO A 116 -18.67 -5.34 -8.82
N GLU A 117 -19.46 -5.28 -9.89
CA GLU A 117 -19.35 -6.25 -10.98
C GLU A 117 -17.90 -6.38 -11.44
N PRO A 118 -17.33 -7.59 -11.45
CA PRO A 118 -16.02 -7.82 -12.04
C PRO A 118 -16.08 -7.63 -13.56
N PRO A 119 -14.98 -7.30 -14.23
CA PRO A 119 -13.62 -7.29 -13.73
C PRO A 119 -13.12 -5.86 -13.44
N TYR A 120 -12.31 -5.69 -12.39
CA TYR A 120 -11.47 -4.49 -12.25
C TYR A 120 -10.55 -4.45 -13.44
N LEU A 121 -10.84 -3.54 -14.36
CA LEU A 121 -10.04 -3.38 -15.56
C LEU A 121 -8.70 -2.77 -15.16
N ILE A 122 -7.66 -3.58 -15.21
CA ILE A 122 -6.31 -3.06 -15.30
C ILE A 122 -6.28 -2.18 -16.54
N ASP A 123 -5.76 -0.96 -16.41
CA ASP A 123 -5.62 -0.03 -17.52
C ASP A 123 -5.10 -0.77 -18.77
N PRO A 124 -5.89 -0.88 -19.84
CA PRO A 124 -5.50 -1.64 -21.04
C PRO A 124 -4.22 -1.13 -21.68
N GLU A 125 -3.93 0.17 -21.53
CA GLU A 125 -2.72 0.80 -22.06
C GLU A 125 -1.50 0.37 -21.24
N LEU A 126 -1.64 0.26 -19.91
CA LEU A 126 -0.60 -0.27 -19.05
C LEU A 126 -0.29 -1.74 -19.39
N LEU A 127 -1.32 -2.55 -19.60
CA LEU A 127 -1.17 -3.95 -20.03
C LEU A 127 -0.50 -4.08 -21.39
N SER A 128 -0.86 -3.23 -22.35
CA SER A 128 -0.30 -3.27 -23.70
C SER A 128 1.17 -2.88 -23.73
N ARG A 129 1.54 -1.82 -23.03
CA ARG A 129 2.93 -1.36 -22.86
C ARG A 129 3.80 -2.42 -22.19
N TRP A 130 3.25 -3.08 -21.21
CA TRP A 130 3.95 -4.13 -20.49
C TRP A 130 4.16 -5.38 -21.33
N ARG A 131 3.14 -5.83 -22.08
CA ARG A 131 3.26 -6.94 -23.04
C ARG A 131 4.30 -6.65 -24.12
N ALA A 132 4.36 -5.42 -24.61
CA ALA A 132 5.35 -4.98 -25.59
C ALA A 132 6.79 -5.00 -25.03
N ALA A 133 6.97 -4.61 -23.76
CA ALA A 133 8.28 -4.62 -23.11
C ALA A 133 8.84 -6.04 -22.86
N ARG A 134 7.97 -7.04 -22.75
CA ARG A 134 8.35 -8.43 -22.44
C ARG A 134 8.60 -9.30 -23.70
N ASN A 135 8.22 -8.82 -24.88
CA ASN A 135 8.43 -9.51 -26.14
C ASN A 135 9.13 -8.57 -27.14
N PRO A 136 10.41 -8.15 -26.89
CA PRO A 136 11.18 -7.44 -27.88
C PRO A 136 11.43 -8.43 -29.03
N ARG A 137 10.89 -8.12 -30.21
CA ARG A 137 11.17 -8.86 -31.45
C ARG A 137 12.64 -8.71 -31.82
#